data_548d5dd43d86c550e6d004b44374801a
#
_entry.id   548d5dd43d86c550e6d004b44374801a
#
_cell.length_a   1.000
_cell.length_b   1.000
_cell.length_c   1.000
_cell.angle_alpha   90.00
_cell.angle_beta   90.00
_cell.angle_gamma   90.00
#
_symmetry.space_group_name_H-M   'P 1'
#
loop_
_entity.id
_entity.type
_entity.pdbx_description
1 polymer ?
#
loop_
_entity_poly.entity_id
_entity_poly.type
_entity_poly.pdbx_seq_one_letter_code
_entity_poly.pdbx_strand_id
1 'polypeptide(L)'
;MDTRKTRTWAEVSLGALRHNVEEMQRALPDGCGLLGVVKADAYGHGASEIAAALRECGCRYLAVACPQEALALRQAGETTPILILGAVDAAFASDMAANDITLSVECAEKGRALSAALRGGERLRIHLKLDTGMGRLGFRVQDETALREAAAVAQLPNLDAEGVFTHFSVSDTPGEEEYTAAQLALFLSAVEKLEAKTGRRFPLRHCANSGAVLSWRDKGAALDLVRPGLLTYGVYPDSERGGLSLTPVMALKSRVSAITHHKKGDSISYGRTWTAERDCTLAVLPVGYADGLQRCLSGKLEVLLRGKRVKQVGRICMDMCMLDVTDIPDAAVGDVVTVFGCGDDGAPTVAELAALAGTIPYELLCGVSLRVPRIYTEN
;
A
#
# COMPACT_ATOMS: atom_id res chain seq x y z
N MET A 1 -15.98 16.11 -7.72
CA MET A 1 -16.21 17.01 -6.54
C MET A 1 -15.58 18.37 -6.84
N ASP A 2 -16.22 19.49 -6.47
CA ASP A 2 -15.64 20.84 -6.72
C ASP A 2 -14.56 21.14 -5.65
N THR A 3 -13.29 21.09 -6.05
CA THR A 3 -12.14 21.37 -5.18
C THR A 3 -12.20 22.75 -4.53
N ARG A 4 -12.90 23.73 -5.14
CA ARG A 4 -13.05 25.07 -4.58
C ARG A 4 -13.81 25.11 -3.27
N LYS A 5 -14.64 24.10 -3.01
CA LYS A 5 -15.45 23.96 -1.77
C LYS A 5 -14.81 22.98 -0.77
N THR A 6 -13.63 22.42 -1.08
CA THR A 6 -12.98 21.41 -0.27
C THR A 6 -11.81 22.03 0.49
N ARG A 7 -11.79 21.88 1.81
CA ARG A 7 -10.76 22.44 2.68
C ARG A 7 -9.42 21.73 2.54
N THR A 8 -9.48 20.40 2.50
CA THR A 8 -8.32 19.45 2.41
C THR A 8 -8.76 18.27 1.60
N TRP A 9 -7.93 17.79 0.68
CA TRP A 9 -8.23 16.64 -0.19
C TRP A 9 -6.95 15.88 -0.55
N ALA A 10 -7.10 14.60 -0.86
CA ALA A 10 -6.08 13.80 -1.53
C ALA A 10 -6.38 13.79 -3.04
N GLU A 11 -5.49 14.35 -3.81
CA GLU A 11 -5.52 14.26 -5.26
C GLU A 11 -4.85 12.95 -5.67
N VAL A 12 -5.56 12.09 -6.42
CA VAL A 12 -5.12 10.76 -6.81
C VAL A 12 -5.07 10.71 -8.33
N SER A 13 -3.86 10.61 -8.89
CA SER A 13 -3.64 10.54 -10.34
C SER A 13 -3.78 9.10 -10.84
N LEU A 14 -4.88 8.81 -11.56
CA LEU A 14 -5.05 7.53 -12.25
C LEU A 14 -4.11 7.39 -13.44
N GLY A 15 -3.72 8.52 -14.08
CA GLY A 15 -2.70 8.53 -15.12
C GLY A 15 -1.33 8.08 -14.60
N ALA A 16 -0.89 8.59 -13.45
CA ALA A 16 0.34 8.15 -12.80
C ALA A 16 0.27 6.66 -12.39
N LEU A 17 -0.88 6.20 -11.90
CA LEU A 17 -1.11 4.79 -11.60
C LEU A 17 -0.92 3.90 -12.83
N ARG A 18 -1.56 4.26 -13.96
CA ARG A 18 -1.42 3.50 -15.23
C ARG A 18 0.02 3.50 -15.71
N HIS A 19 0.68 4.66 -15.69
CA HIS A 19 2.11 4.76 -16.03
C HIS A 19 2.97 3.81 -15.19
N ASN A 20 2.79 3.79 -13.88
CA ASN A 20 3.55 2.92 -12.98
C ASN A 20 3.31 1.44 -13.28
N VAL A 21 2.07 1.05 -13.57
CA VAL A 21 1.72 -0.32 -13.95
C VAL A 21 2.39 -0.71 -15.27
N GLU A 22 2.35 0.15 -16.28
CA GLU A 22 3.02 -0.08 -17.58
C GLU A 22 4.53 -0.19 -17.45
N GLU A 23 5.17 0.67 -16.62
CA GLU A 23 6.60 0.60 -16.35
C GLU A 23 6.97 -0.76 -15.74
N MET A 24 6.20 -1.23 -14.76
CA MET A 24 6.43 -2.54 -14.16
C MET A 24 6.19 -3.68 -15.14
N GLN A 25 5.11 -3.64 -15.93
CA GLN A 25 4.79 -4.69 -16.92
C GLN A 25 5.89 -4.81 -17.98
N ARG A 26 6.45 -3.70 -18.47
CA ARG A 26 7.57 -3.70 -19.43
C ARG A 26 8.85 -4.31 -18.84
N ALA A 27 9.04 -4.22 -17.54
CA ALA A 27 10.24 -4.72 -16.86
C ALA A 27 10.11 -6.18 -16.39
N LEU A 28 8.93 -6.78 -16.46
CA LEU A 28 8.71 -8.17 -16.05
C LEU A 28 8.96 -9.14 -17.22
N PRO A 29 9.40 -10.37 -16.95
CA PRO A 29 9.53 -11.39 -17.97
C PRO A 29 8.17 -11.79 -18.55
N ASP A 30 8.19 -12.29 -19.79
CA ASP A 30 7.00 -12.79 -20.47
C ASP A 30 6.25 -13.83 -19.62
N GLY A 31 4.91 -13.67 -19.55
CA GLY A 31 4.04 -14.56 -18.79
C GLY A 31 3.90 -14.22 -17.29
N CYS A 32 4.77 -13.38 -16.73
CA CYS A 32 4.61 -12.87 -15.37
C CYS A 32 3.56 -11.76 -15.32
N GLY A 33 2.53 -11.94 -14.50
CA GLY A 33 1.45 -10.96 -14.33
C GLY A 33 1.60 -10.12 -13.07
N LEU A 34 0.84 -9.01 -13.01
CA LEU A 34 0.69 -8.22 -11.81
C LEU A 34 -0.49 -8.70 -10.96
N LEU A 35 -0.26 -8.79 -9.67
CA LEU A 35 -1.27 -8.89 -8.63
C LEU A 35 -1.29 -7.54 -7.90
N GLY A 36 -2.31 -6.71 -8.20
CA GLY A 36 -2.46 -5.37 -7.62
C GLY A 36 -2.85 -5.44 -6.15
N VAL A 37 -2.05 -4.84 -5.28
CA VAL A 37 -2.31 -4.87 -3.83
C VAL A 37 -3.13 -3.63 -3.44
N VAL A 38 -4.42 -3.84 -3.14
CA VAL A 38 -5.41 -2.78 -2.86
C VAL A 38 -5.97 -2.82 -1.43
N LYS A 39 -5.30 -3.53 -0.52
CA LYS A 39 -5.66 -3.55 0.91
C LYS A 39 -5.53 -2.17 1.55
N ALA A 40 -6.15 -1.97 2.72
CA ALA A 40 -6.16 -0.72 3.47
C ALA A 40 -6.63 0.46 2.59
N ASP A 41 -7.78 0.28 1.93
CA ASP A 41 -8.33 1.25 0.97
C ASP A 41 -7.34 1.66 -0.13
N ALA A 42 -6.66 0.65 -0.73
CA ALA A 42 -5.59 0.85 -1.71
C ALA A 42 -4.48 1.77 -1.16
N TYR A 43 -3.98 1.46 0.05
CA TYR A 43 -3.02 2.30 0.78
C TYR A 43 -3.52 3.75 0.93
N GLY A 44 -4.81 3.91 1.20
CA GLY A 44 -5.45 5.22 1.37
C GLY A 44 -5.84 5.93 0.07
N HIS A 45 -5.66 5.33 -1.10
CA HIS A 45 -5.95 5.96 -2.40
C HIS A 45 -7.40 5.79 -2.87
N GLY A 46 -8.21 4.94 -2.18
CA GLY A 46 -9.57 4.60 -2.61
C GLY A 46 -9.61 3.29 -3.42
N ALA A 47 -10.01 2.20 -2.74
CA ALA A 47 -9.85 0.85 -3.29
C ALA A 47 -10.67 0.59 -4.56
N SER A 48 -11.88 1.14 -4.67
CA SER A 48 -12.77 0.88 -5.81
C SER A 48 -12.23 1.45 -7.11
N GLU A 49 -11.81 2.71 -7.11
CA GLU A 49 -11.29 3.41 -8.28
C GLU A 49 -9.93 2.87 -8.70
N ILE A 50 -9.06 2.58 -7.71
CA ILE A 50 -7.75 1.97 -7.97
C ILE A 50 -7.92 0.56 -8.54
N ALA A 51 -8.82 -0.27 -8.00
CA ALA A 51 -9.09 -1.61 -8.51
C ALA A 51 -9.58 -1.58 -9.95
N ALA A 52 -10.52 -0.67 -10.27
CA ALA A 52 -11.02 -0.49 -11.63
C ALA A 52 -9.90 -0.09 -12.61
N ALA A 53 -9.04 0.87 -12.24
CA ALA A 53 -7.90 1.27 -13.06
C ALA A 53 -6.88 0.14 -13.24
N LEU A 54 -6.60 -0.65 -12.20
CA LEU A 54 -5.70 -1.82 -12.28
C LEU A 54 -6.27 -2.91 -13.20
N ARG A 55 -7.59 -3.15 -13.16
CA ARG A 55 -8.27 -4.06 -14.09
C ARG A 55 -8.11 -3.59 -15.54
N GLU A 56 -8.33 -2.31 -15.81
CA GLU A 56 -8.13 -1.71 -17.14
C GLU A 56 -6.69 -1.86 -17.64
N CYS A 57 -5.70 -1.80 -16.75
CA CYS A 57 -4.29 -2.06 -17.06
C CYS A 57 -3.95 -3.56 -17.21
N GLY A 58 -4.93 -4.47 -17.09
CA GLY A 58 -4.71 -5.89 -17.26
C GLY A 58 -4.05 -6.59 -16.07
N CYS A 59 -4.18 -6.06 -14.86
CA CYS A 59 -3.77 -6.79 -13.67
C CYS A 59 -4.54 -8.10 -13.56
N ARG A 60 -3.82 -9.21 -13.37
CA ARG A 60 -4.40 -10.56 -13.39
C ARG A 60 -5.14 -10.92 -12.11
N TYR A 61 -4.79 -10.27 -11.01
CA TYR A 61 -5.32 -10.52 -9.67
C TYR A 61 -5.31 -9.23 -8.85
N LEU A 62 -6.20 -9.12 -7.88
CA LEU A 62 -6.13 -8.12 -6.81
C LEU A 62 -5.84 -8.81 -5.48
N ALA A 63 -5.22 -8.10 -4.54
CA ALA A 63 -4.98 -8.60 -3.20
C ALA A 63 -5.44 -7.63 -2.14
N VAL A 64 -6.17 -8.16 -1.16
CA VAL A 64 -6.68 -7.45 0.02
C VAL A 64 -6.24 -8.14 1.31
N ALA A 65 -6.53 -7.55 2.47
CA ALA A 65 -6.13 -8.11 3.75
C ALA A 65 -7.21 -8.95 4.43
N CYS A 66 -8.50 -8.65 4.21
CA CYS A 66 -9.60 -9.26 4.96
C CYS A 66 -10.88 -9.42 4.10
N PRO A 67 -11.85 -10.23 4.56
CA PRO A 67 -13.12 -10.45 3.85
C PRO A 67 -13.90 -9.17 3.55
N GLN A 68 -13.92 -8.22 4.47
CA GLN A 68 -14.68 -6.97 4.33
C GLN A 68 -14.19 -6.15 3.12
N GLU A 69 -12.87 -6.05 2.92
CA GLU A 69 -12.30 -5.36 1.76
C GLU A 69 -12.65 -6.08 0.45
N ALA A 70 -12.57 -7.42 0.43
CA ALA A 70 -12.91 -8.20 -0.76
C ALA A 70 -14.39 -8.05 -1.14
N LEU A 71 -15.28 -8.16 -0.16
CA LEU A 71 -16.73 -8.04 -0.37
C LEU A 71 -17.11 -6.62 -0.80
N ALA A 72 -16.46 -5.58 -0.23
CA ALA A 72 -16.69 -4.20 -0.66
C ALA A 72 -16.33 -3.98 -2.13
N LEU A 73 -15.21 -4.55 -2.61
CA LEU A 73 -14.84 -4.50 -4.02
C LEU A 73 -15.85 -5.23 -4.90
N ARG A 74 -16.33 -6.41 -4.50
CA ARG A 74 -17.39 -7.13 -5.24
C ARG A 74 -18.70 -6.34 -5.30
N GLN A 75 -19.10 -5.71 -4.19
CA GLN A 75 -20.27 -4.83 -4.13
C GLN A 75 -20.13 -3.59 -5.03
N ALA A 76 -18.91 -3.09 -5.20
CA ALA A 76 -18.59 -2.01 -6.14
C ALA A 76 -18.54 -2.47 -7.62
N GLY A 77 -18.79 -3.76 -7.91
CA GLY A 77 -18.81 -4.33 -9.26
C GLY A 77 -17.44 -4.79 -9.79
N GLU A 78 -16.43 -4.91 -8.91
CA GLU A 78 -15.12 -5.42 -9.32
C GLU A 78 -15.20 -6.92 -9.66
N THR A 79 -14.67 -7.30 -10.83
CA THR A 79 -14.74 -8.67 -11.37
C THR A 79 -13.39 -9.38 -11.42
N THR A 80 -12.27 -8.65 -11.28
CA THR A 80 -10.94 -9.25 -11.25
C THR A 80 -10.84 -10.28 -10.11
N PRO A 81 -10.16 -11.42 -10.28
CA PRO A 81 -9.91 -12.35 -9.19
C PRO A 81 -9.28 -11.65 -7.97
N ILE A 82 -9.78 -11.96 -6.77
CA ILE A 82 -9.33 -11.33 -5.51
C ILE A 82 -8.75 -12.40 -4.59
N LEU A 83 -7.52 -12.16 -4.10
CA LEU A 83 -6.86 -12.96 -3.07
C LEU A 83 -6.86 -12.23 -1.73
N ILE A 84 -7.37 -12.87 -0.69
CA ILE A 84 -7.19 -12.39 0.68
C ILE A 84 -5.86 -12.93 1.23
N LEU A 85 -4.94 -12.01 1.54
CA LEU A 85 -3.58 -12.34 2.03
C LEU A 85 -3.54 -12.67 3.51
N GLY A 86 -4.53 -12.23 4.28
CA GLY A 86 -4.65 -12.48 5.71
C GLY A 86 -5.30 -13.81 6.03
N ALA A 87 -5.19 -14.25 7.28
CA ALA A 87 -5.92 -15.39 7.78
C ALA A 87 -7.43 -15.09 7.87
N VAL A 88 -8.27 -15.99 7.36
CA VAL A 88 -9.73 -15.82 7.32
C VAL A 88 -10.40 -16.89 8.16
N ASP A 89 -11.40 -16.53 8.98
CA ASP A 89 -12.19 -17.48 9.73
C ASP A 89 -13.01 -18.38 8.80
N ALA A 90 -13.13 -19.66 9.15
CA ALA A 90 -13.86 -20.64 8.35
C ALA A 90 -15.37 -20.32 8.20
N ALA A 91 -15.94 -19.51 9.08
CA ALA A 91 -17.31 -19.02 8.97
C ALA A 91 -17.57 -18.23 7.66
N PHE A 92 -16.54 -17.65 7.06
CA PHE A 92 -16.62 -16.94 5.78
C PHE A 92 -16.50 -17.85 4.55
N ALA A 93 -16.21 -19.14 4.69
CA ALA A 93 -15.88 -20.01 3.55
C ALA A 93 -16.93 -19.99 2.43
N SER A 94 -18.20 -20.18 2.77
CA SER A 94 -19.31 -20.16 1.79
C SER A 94 -19.49 -18.77 1.16
N ASP A 95 -19.37 -17.69 1.94
CA ASP A 95 -19.48 -16.33 1.40
C ASP A 95 -18.35 -16.03 0.41
N MET A 96 -17.12 -16.48 0.72
CA MET A 96 -15.98 -16.28 -0.18
C MET A 96 -16.13 -17.10 -1.46
N ALA A 97 -16.58 -18.36 -1.35
CA ALA A 97 -16.87 -19.21 -2.50
C ALA A 97 -17.97 -18.60 -3.39
N ALA A 98 -19.07 -18.14 -2.81
CA ALA A 98 -20.19 -17.53 -3.53
C ALA A 98 -19.82 -16.21 -4.25
N ASN A 99 -18.85 -15.47 -3.72
CA ASN A 99 -18.38 -14.21 -4.30
C ASN A 99 -17.10 -14.36 -5.14
N ASP A 100 -16.69 -15.59 -5.46
CA ASP A 100 -15.51 -15.87 -6.27
C ASP A 100 -14.23 -15.21 -5.72
N ILE A 101 -14.02 -15.32 -4.39
CA ILE A 101 -12.87 -14.77 -3.67
C ILE A 101 -11.94 -15.92 -3.25
N THR A 102 -10.67 -15.79 -3.55
CA THR A 102 -9.60 -16.74 -3.23
C THR A 102 -9.03 -16.47 -1.83
N LEU A 103 -8.79 -17.51 -1.04
CA LEU A 103 -8.23 -17.39 0.30
C LEU A 103 -6.78 -17.88 0.39
N SER A 104 -5.98 -17.24 1.26
CA SER A 104 -4.72 -17.81 1.72
C SER A 104 -4.98 -18.89 2.76
N VAL A 105 -4.27 -20.01 2.67
CA VAL A 105 -4.27 -21.06 3.70
C VAL A 105 -2.87 -21.24 4.24
N GLU A 106 -2.73 -21.01 5.53
CA GLU A 106 -1.43 -20.92 6.22
C GLU A 106 -1.11 -22.10 7.13
N CYS A 107 -2.10 -22.96 7.42
CA CYS A 107 -1.92 -24.17 8.23
C CYS A 107 -2.99 -25.22 7.92
N ALA A 108 -2.73 -26.45 8.30
CA ALA A 108 -3.63 -27.58 8.02
C ALA A 108 -4.96 -27.50 8.76
N GLU A 109 -4.98 -26.99 9.99
CA GLU A 109 -6.20 -26.78 10.76
C GLU A 109 -7.16 -25.84 10.01
N LYS A 110 -6.64 -24.70 9.51
CA LYS A 110 -7.41 -23.75 8.72
C LYS A 110 -7.94 -24.38 7.43
N GLY A 111 -7.10 -25.09 6.69
CA GLY A 111 -7.53 -25.77 5.46
C GLY A 111 -8.68 -26.76 5.69
N ARG A 112 -8.56 -27.59 6.74
CA ARG A 112 -9.63 -28.54 7.14
C ARG A 112 -10.90 -27.81 7.59
N ALA A 113 -10.78 -26.74 8.36
CA ALA A 113 -11.93 -25.97 8.85
C ALA A 113 -12.68 -25.29 7.68
N LEU A 114 -11.96 -24.66 6.73
CA LEU A 114 -12.54 -24.08 5.52
C LEU A 114 -13.27 -25.16 4.69
N SER A 115 -12.62 -26.30 4.44
CA SER A 115 -13.22 -27.42 3.71
C SER A 115 -14.49 -27.95 4.38
N ALA A 116 -14.49 -28.08 5.70
CA ALA A 116 -15.63 -28.55 6.47
C ALA A 116 -16.80 -27.56 6.51
N ALA A 117 -16.54 -26.26 6.37
CA ALA A 117 -17.55 -25.20 6.39
C ALA A 117 -18.28 -25.04 5.04
N LEU A 118 -17.73 -25.53 3.94
CA LEU A 118 -18.33 -25.49 2.60
C LEU A 118 -19.49 -26.49 2.50
N ARG A 119 -20.57 -26.09 1.81
CA ARG A 119 -21.82 -26.86 1.71
C ARG A 119 -22.07 -27.32 0.28
N GLY A 120 -22.80 -28.42 0.13
CA GLY A 120 -23.57 -28.76 -1.05
C GLY A 120 -22.89 -28.66 -2.42
N GLY A 121 -21.59 -28.96 -2.52
CA GLY A 121 -20.87 -28.87 -3.79
C GLY A 121 -20.16 -27.52 -4.02
N GLU A 122 -20.18 -26.60 -3.04
CA GLU A 122 -19.37 -25.37 -3.09
C GLU A 122 -17.89 -25.72 -3.23
N ARG A 123 -17.17 -24.90 -3.99
CA ARG A 123 -15.73 -25.00 -4.16
C ARG A 123 -15.09 -23.65 -3.85
N LEU A 124 -13.98 -23.69 -3.14
CA LEU A 124 -13.23 -22.49 -2.75
C LEU A 124 -11.83 -22.54 -3.35
N ARG A 125 -11.46 -21.50 -4.09
CA ARG A 125 -10.07 -21.32 -4.55
C ARG A 125 -9.18 -20.90 -3.40
N ILE A 126 -8.01 -21.50 -3.33
CA ILE A 126 -7.02 -21.18 -2.31
C ILE A 126 -5.61 -21.01 -2.88
N HIS A 127 -4.82 -20.16 -2.23
CA HIS A 127 -3.37 -20.15 -2.37
C HIS A 127 -2.74 -20.67 -1.08
N LEU A 128 -1.87 -21.67 -1.18
CA LEU A 128 -1.08 -22.14 -0.04
C LEU A 128 -0.05 -21.08 0.33
N LYS A 129 -0.05 -20.62 1.57
CA LYS A 129 0.95 -19.72 2.10
C LYS A 129 2.09 -20.52 2.72
N LEU A 130 3.31 -20.37 2.17
CA LEU A 130 4.53 -20.95 2.69
C LEU A 130 5.31 -19.92 3.51
N ASP A 131 5.87 -20.33 4.63
CA ASP A 131 6.81 -19.51 5.41
C ASP A 131 8.24 -20.00 5.15
N THR A 132 8.99 -19.17 4.47
CA THR A 132 10.40 -19.38 4.12
C THR A 132 11.37 -18.59 5.00
N GLY A 133 10.85 -17.90 6.03
CA GLY A 133 11.66 -17.10 6.94
C GLY A 133 11.08 -15.74 7.31
N MET A 134 9.86 -15.38 6.83
CA MET A 134 9.17 -14.17 7.30
C MET A 134 8.70 -14.31 8.76
N GLY A 135 8.38 -15.54 9.22
CA GLY A 135 8.00 -15.80 10.61
C GLY A 135 6.64 -15.24 11.03
N ARG A 136 5.71 -15.05 10.08
CA ARG A 136 4.41 -14.41 10.34
C ARG A 136 3.23 -15.36 10.15
N LEU A 137 3.10 -15.91 8.95
CA LEU A 137 2.04 -16.85 8.56
C LEU A 137 2.60 -17.83 7.52
N GLY A 138 2.12 -19.06 7.52
CA GLY A 138 2.41 -20.04 6.48
C GLY A 138 2.93 -21.37 7.01
N PHE A 139 2.85 -22.40 6.17
CA PHE A 139 3.47 -23.68 6.42
C PHE A 139 5.00 -23.51 6.42
N ARG A 140 5.66 -23.88 7.53
CA ARG A 140 7.12 -23.76 7.65
C ARG A 140 7.81 -24.79 6.74
N VAL A 141 8.44 -24.32 5.67
CA VAL A 141 9.00 -25.19 4.64
C VAL A 141 10.19 -26.06 5.07
N GLN A 142 10.84 -25.69 6.18
CA GLN A 142 11.92 -26.48 6.80
C GLN A 142 11.37 -27.69 7.59
N ASP A 143 10.05 -27.73 7.86
CA ASP A 143 9.39 -28.83 8.53
C ASP A 143 8.69 -29.75 7.52
N GLU A 144 9.21 -30.97 7.36
CA GLU A 144 8.63 -31.99 6.47
C GLU A 144 7.20 -32.38 6.86
N THR A 145 6.81 -32.22 8.14
CA THR A 145 5.43 -32.44 8.58
C THR A 145 4.52 -31.34 8.04
N ALA A 146 4.93 -30.08 8.15
CA ALA A 146 4.19 -28.94 7.60
C ALA A 146 4.02 -29.04 6.08
N LEU A 147 5.05 -29.51 5.35
CA LEU A 147 4.92 -29.74 3.89
C LEU A 147 3.97 -30.90 3.55
N ARG A 148 3.95 -31.99 4.35
CA ARG A 148 2.95 -33.07 4.17
C ARG A 148 1.54 -32.56 4.44
N GLU A 149 1.36 -31.74 5.46
CA GLU A 149 0.07 -31.12 5.79
C GLU A 149 -0.40 -30.15 4.69
N ALA A 150 0.49 -29.32 4.14
CA ALA A 150 0.18 -28.45 3.01
C ALA A 150 -0.28 -29.26 1.77
N ALA A 151 0.43 -30.36 1.47
CA ALA A 151 0.02 -31.27 0.39
C ALA A 151 -1.35 -31.92 0.64
N ALA A 152 -1.65 -32.31 1.88
CA ALA A 152 -2.95 -32.85 2.26
C ALA A 152 -4.07 -31.80 2.10
N VAL A 153 -3.83 -30.55 2.47
CA VAL A 153 -4.78 -29.44 2.26
C VAL A 153 -5.04 -29.22 0.78
N ALA A 154 -4.00 -29.22 -0.05
CA ALA A 154 -4.13 -29.06 -1.50
C ALA A 154 -4.97 -30.17 -2.18
N GLN A 155 -5.16 -31.30 -1.52
CA GLN A 155 -5.91 -32.45 -2.02
C GLN A 155 -7.34 -32.55 -1.45
N LEU A 156 -7.76 -31.61 -0.60
CA LEU A 156 -9.13 -31.60 -0.08
C LEU A 156 -10.13 -31.35 -1.25
N PRO A 157 -11.20 -32.16 -1.36
CA PRO A 157 -12.00 -32.27 -2.60
C PRO A 157 -12.75 -30.99 -2.98
N ASN A 158 -13.05 -30.12 -2.01
CA ASN A 158 -13.77 -28.86 -2.20
C ASN A 158 -12.88 -27.62 -2.11
N LEU A 159 -11.57 -27.80 -1.96
CA LEU A 159 -10.59 -26.73 -2.09
C LEU A 159 -9.85 -26.84 -3.43
N ASP A 160 -9.80 -25.75 -4.16
CA ASP A 160 -9.03 -25.66 -5.39
C ASP A 160 -7.73 -24.87 -5.12
N ALA A 161 -6.64 -25.60 -4.86
CA ALA A 161 -5.32 -25.02 -4.63
C ALA A 161 -4.72 -24.57 -5.97
N GLU A 162 -5.12 -23.39 -6.45
CA GLU A 162 -4.64 -22.81 -7.71
C GLU A 162 -3.30 -22.11 -7.56
N GLY A 163 -2.92 -21.73 -6.34
CA GLY A 163 -1.70 -20.97 -6.14
C GLY A 163 -0.89 -21.36 -4.90
N VAL A 164 0.38 -20.95 -4.92
CA VAL A 164 1.31 -21.10 -3.80
C VAL A 164 2.21 -19.87 -3.72
N PHE A 165 2.44 -19.36 -2.50
CA PHE A 165 3.24 -18.16 -2.34
C PHE A 165 3.99 -18.06 -1.02
N THR A 166 5.04 -17.24 -1.04
CA THR A 166 5.76 -16.79 0.15
C THR A 166 5.84 -15.27 0.20
N HIS A 167 6.53 -14.72 1.19
CA HIS A 167 6.79 -13.28 1.30
C HIS A 167 8.21 -13.07 1.80
N PHE A 168 8.99 -12.27 1.07
CA PHE A 168 10.33 -11.89 1.47
C PHE A 168 10.29 -10.86 2.60
N SER A 169 11.19 -11.00 3.55
CA SER A 169 11.26 -10.12 4.72
C SER A 169 12.19 -8.92 4.52
N VAL A 170 13.25 -9.09 3.72
CA VAL A 170 14.36 -8.12 3.60
C VAL A 170 14.81 -7.90 2.16
N SER A 171 13.92 -8.09 1.19
CA SER A 171 14.26 -7.96 -0.25
C SER A 171 14.63 -6.54 -0.69
N ASP A 172 14.37 -5.55 0.15
CA ASP A 172 14.65 -4.12 0.02
C ASP A 172 15.65 -3.62 1.07
N THR A 173 16.30 -4.52 1.81
CA THR A 173 17.27 -4.16 2.84
C THR A 173 18.69 -4.40 2.33
N PRO A 174 19.52 -3.37 2.13
CA PRO A 174 20.91 -3.53 1.71
C PRO A 174 21.71 -4.42 2.68
N GLY A 175 22.50 -5.35 2.13
CA GLY A 175 23.31 -6.29 2.89
C GLY A 175 22.59 -7.58 3.31
N GLU A 176 21.29 -7.74 2.98
CA GLU A 176 20.48 -8.92 3.31
C GLU A 176 20.16 -9.80 2.08
N GLU A 177 20.96 -9.67 1.02
CA GLU A 177 20.76 -10.37 -0.24
C GLU A 177 20.86 -11.88 -0.07
N GLU A 178 21.77 -12.38 0.78
CA GLU A 178 21.94 -13.81 1.06
C GLU A 178 20.68 -14.39 1.70
N TYR A 179 20.05 -13.65 2.62
CA TYR A 179 18.84 -14.10 3.27
C TYR A 179 17.67 -14.18 2.28
N THR A 180 17.52 -13.18 1.42
CA THR A 180 16.50 -13.17 0.37
C THR A 180 16.71 -14.30 -0.64
N ALA A 181 17.97 -14.56 -1.04
CA ALA A 181 18.32 -15.70 -1.90
C ALA A 181 17.95 -17.05 -1.26
N ALA A 182 18.24 -17.19 0.04
CA ALA A 182 17.88 -18.40 0.78
C ALA A 182 16.35 -18.57 0.88
N GLN A 183 15.58 -17.50 1.11
CA GLN A 183 14.10 -17.55 1.10
C GLN A 183 13.57 -17.98 -0.28
N LEU A 184 14.14 -17.48 -1.38
CA LEU A 184 13.74 -17.86 -2.74
C LEU A 184 14.06 -19.34 -3.00
N ALA A 185 15.27 -19.80 -2.70
CA ALA A 185 15.67 -21.18 -2.89
C ALA A 185 14.80 -22.15 -2.08
N LEU A 186 14.49 -21.82 -0.82
CA LEU A 186 13.58 -22.60 0.03
C LEU A 186 12.17 -22.65 -0.56
N PHE A 187 11.66 -21.51 -1.10
CA PHE A 187 10.36 -21.46 -1.74
C PHE A 187 10.29 -22.38 -2.95
N LEU A 188 11.23 -22.27 -3.89
CA LEU A 188 11.25 -23.06 -5.10
C LEU A 188 11.33 -24.55 -4.80
N SER A 189 12.24 -24.96 -3.90
CA SER A 189 12.36 -26.36 -3.46
C SER A 189 11.08 -26.88 -2.78
N ALA A 190 10.42 -26.05 -1.97
CA ALA A 190 9.16 -26.44 -1.33
C ALA A 190 8.03 -26.62 -2.34
N VAL A 191 7.96 -25.77 -3.38
CA VAL A 191 6.98 -25.91 -4.46
C VAL A 191 7.19 -27.21 -5.21
N GLU A 192 8.44 -27.55 -5.62
CA GLU A 192 8.77 -28.81 -6.28
C GLU A 192 8.34 -30.03 -5.45
N LYS A 193 8.65 -30.02 -4.14
CA LYS A 193 8.24 -31.08 -3.21
C LYS A 193 6.72 -31.21 -3.10
N LEU A 194 6.00 -30.09 -3.06
CA LEU A 194 4.52 -30.08 -3.01
C LEU A 194 3.93 -30.61 -4.32
N GLU A 195 4.43 -30.19 -5.47
CA GLU A 195 3.97 -30.68 -6.78
C GLU A 195 4.21 -32.21 -6.91
N ALA A 196 5.38 -32.69 -6.48
CA ALA A 196 5.67 -34.13 -6.46
C ALA A 196 4.75 -34.92 -5.52
N LYS A 197 4.44 -34.37 -4.31
CA LYS A 197 3.55 -35.03 -3.33
C LYS A 197 2.09 -35.04 -3.76
N THR A 198 1.63 -34.00 -4.47
CA THR A 198 0.24 -33.85 -4.88
C THR A 198 -0.05 -34.41 -6.28
N GLY A 199 0.97 -34.64 -7.08
CA GLY A 199 0.84 -35.04 -8.49
C GLY A 199 0.25 -33.95 -9.38
N ARG A 200 0.21 -32.68 -8.91
CA ARG A 200 -0.35 -31.54 -9.64
C ARG A 200 0.59 -30.36 -9.64
N ARG A 201 0.53 -29.53 -10.67
CA ARG A 201 1.27 -28.29 -10.76
C ARG A 201 0.44 -27.14 -10.21
N PHE A 202 1.07 -26.16 -9.55
CA PHE A 202 0.42 -24.92 -9.14
C PHE A 202 0.55 -23.87 -10.24
N PRO A 203 -0.56 -23.44 -10.88
CA PRO A 203 -0.49 -22.48 -11.99
C PRO A 203 -0.07 -21.06 -11.57
N LEU A 204 -0.25 -20.72 -10.28
CA LEU A 204 0.07 -19.38 -9.78
C LEU A 204 1.08 -19.45 -8.63
N ARG A 205 2.35 -19.23 -8.97
CA ARG A 205 3.46 -19.16 -7.99
C ARG A 205 3.89 -17.71 -7.85
N HIS A 206 3.98 -17.20 -6.62
CA HIS A 206 4.39 -15.82 -6.42
C HIS A 206 5.13 -15.58 -5.10
N CYS A 207 6.23 -14.81 -5.16
CA CYS A 207 7.06 -14.48 -4.00
C CYS A 207 7.42 -12.99 -3.93
N ALA A 208 7.63 -12.33 -5.09
CA ALA A 208 8.11 -10.97 -5.16
C ALA A 208 7.11 -9.94 -4.62
N ASN A 209 7.55 -9.16 -3.64
CA ASN A 209 6.95 -7.91 -3.18
C ASN A 209 7.57 -6.71 -3.92
N SER A 210 7.32 -5.46 -3.50
CA SER A 210 7.89 -4.26 -4.12
C SER A 210 9.42 -4.29 -4.20
N GLY A 211 10.13 -4.59 -3.11
CA GLY A 211 11.58 -4.67 -3.10
C GLY A 211 12.11 -5.73 -4.06
N ALA A 212 11.48 -6.91 -4.08
CA ALA A 212 11.90 -7.98 -4.98
C ALA A 212 11.60 -7.67 -6.47
N VAL A 213 10.59 -6.88 -6.79
CA VAL A 213 10.38 -6.39 -8.16
C VAL A 213 11.53 -5.49 -8.60
N LEU A 214 12.10 -4.69 -7.71
CA LEU A 214 13.26 -3.84 -8.04
C LEU A 214 14.55 -4.63 -8.21
N SER A 215 14.86 -5.50 -7.26
CA SER A 215 16.22 -6.06 -7.11
C SER A 215 16.33 -7.56 -7.43
N TRP A 216 15.19 -8.27 -7.56
CA TRP A 216 15.15 -9.74 -7.65
C TRP A 216 14.35 -10.30 -8.84
N ARG A 217 13.67 -9.46 -9.64
CA ARG A 217 12.91 -9.93 -10.81
C ARG A 217 13.77 -10.73 -11.79
N ASP A 218 14.96 -10.22 -12.08
CA ASP A 218 15.92 -10.84 -13.01
C ASP A 218 16.75 -11.98 -12.36
N LYS A 219 16.57 -12.19 -11.04
CA LYS A 219 17.21 -13.26 -10.26
C LYS A 219 16.23 -14.42 -9.96
N GLY A 220 15.14 -14.53 -10.71
CA GLY A 220 14.18 -15.63 -10.63
C GLY A 220 13.03 -15.45 -9.62
N ALA A 221 12.84 -14.25 -9.06
CA ALA A 221 11.71 -13.98 -8.16
C ALA A 221 10.43 -13.57 -8.90
N ALA A 222 10.52 -13.15 -10.17
CA ALA A 222 9.37 -12.87 -11.02
C ALA A 222 8.86 -14.20 -11.62
N LEU A 223 7.95 -14.85 -10.89
CA LEU A 223 7.34 -16.12 -11.29
C LEU A 223 6.05 -15.87 -12.10
N ASP A 224 4.94 -16.56 -11.77
CA ASP A 224 3.67 -16.37 -12.49
C ASP A 224 2.99 -15.04 -12.14
N LEU A 225 3.21 -14.53 -10.92
CA LEU A 225 2.72 -13.23 -10.45
C LEU A 225 3.75 -12.51 -9.58
N VAL A 226 3.74 -11.17 -9.62
CA VAL A 226 4.41 -10.30 -8.64
C VAL A 226 3.40 -9.42 -7.90
N ARG A 227 3.74 -8.97 -6.70
CA ARG A 227 2.86 -8.19 -5.80
C ARG A 227 3.46 -6.82 -5.47
N PRO A 228 3.52 -5.88 -6.43
CA PRO A 228 4.15 -4.57 -6.24
C PRO A 228 3.25 -3.62 -5.43
N GLY A 229 3.15 -3.79 -4.10
CA GLY A 229 2.31 -2.94 -3.27
C GLY A 229 2.64 -1.45 -3.45
N LEU A 230 3.71 -0.98 -2.83
CA LEU A 230 4.09 0.43 -2.80
C LEU A 230 4.48 0.99 -4.18
N LEU A 231 5.13 0.19 -5.02
CA LEU A 231 5.52 0.60 -6.37
C LEU A 231 4.33 0.96 -7.26
N THR A 232 3.20 0.28 -7.09
CA THR A 232 1.95 0.62 -7.79
C THR A 232 1.56 2.08 -7.54
N TYR A 233 1.81 2.57 -6.33
CA TYR A 233 1.50 3.95 -5.92
C TYR A 233 2.66 4.94 -6.15
N GLY A 234 3.68 4.53 -6.90
CA GLY A 234 4.80 5.39 -7.31
C GLY A 234 5.76 5.74 -6.19
N VAL A 235 5.83 4.91 -5.15
CA VAL A 235 6.75 5.13 -4.03
C VAL A 235 7.71 3.94 -3.93
N TYR A 236 8.98 4.24 -3.84
CA TYR A 236 10.04 3.22 -3.69
C TYR A 236 10.20 2.86 -2.21
N PRO A 237 10.38 1.56 -1.89
CA PRO A 237 10.59 1.12 -0.50
C PRO A 237 11.94 1.59 0.07
N ASP A 238 12.92 1.80 -0.80
CA ASP A 238 14.28 2.28 -0.48
C ASP A 238 14.80 3.24 -1.57
N SER A 239 16.12 3.47 -1.62
CA SER A 239 16.78 4.31 -2.65
C SER A 239 16.93 3.62 -4.01
N GLU A 240 16.80 2.30 -4.08
CA GLU A 240 16.94 1.56 -5.32
C GLU A 240 15.70 1.72 -6.21
N ARG A 241 15.91 2.02 -7.47
CA ARG A 241 14.83 2.22 -8.45
C ARG A 241 14.67 1.05 -9.43
N GLY A 242 15.59 0.11 -9.45
CA GLY A 242 15.56 -1.07 -10.32
C GLY A 242 15.35 -0.74 -11.81
N GLY A 243 15.77 0.44 -12.25
CA GLY A 243 15.56 0.91 -13.63
C GLY A 243 14.12 1.35 -13.94
N LEU A 244 13.22 1.41 -12.97
CA LEU A 244 11.85 1.90 -13.14
C LEU A 244 11.79 3.42 -12.93
N SER A 245 10.92 4.09 -13.70
CA SER A 245 10.60 5.51 -13.54
C SER A 245 9.16 5.66 -13.09
N LEU A 246 8.93 5.63 -11.79
CA LEU A 246 7.59 5.67 -11.21
C LEU A 246 7.23 7.08 -10.74
N THR A 247 5.95 7.42 -10.86
CA THR A 247 5.39 8.72 -10.44
C THR A 247 4.47 8.52 -9.23
N PRO A 248 4.64 9.28 -8.12
CA PRO A 248 3.73 9.21 -6.99
C PRO A 248 2.28 9.48 -7.40
N VAL A 249 1.38 8.61 -6.93
CA VAL A 249 -0.04 8.64 -7.30
C VAL A 249 -0.85 9.61 -6.45
N MET A 250 -0.47 9.84 -5.18
CA MET A 250 -1.20 10.71 -4.26
C MET A 250 -0.45 11.99 -3.95
N ALA A 251 -1.18 13.11 -3.98
CA ALA A 251 -0.78 14.37 -3.36
C ALA A 251 -1.82 14.79 -2.32
N LEU A 252 -1.38 15.10 -1.08
CA LEU A 252 -2.25 15.68 -0.05
C LEU A 252 -2.20 17.20 -0.16
N LYS A 253 -3.35 17.79 -0.42
CA LYS A 253 -3.50 19.24 -0.63
C LYS A 253 -4.50 19.84 0.37
N SER A 254 -4.29 21.12 0.69
CA SER A 254 -5.20 21.90 1.54
C SER A 254 -5.26 23.35 1.05
N ARG A 255 -6.15 24.16 1.63
CA ARG A 255 -6.27 25.59 1.33
C ARG A 255 -6.04 26.42 2.56
N VAL A 256 -5.34 27.55 2.41
CA VAL A 256 -5.23 28.55 3.46
C VAL A 256 -6.63 29.03 3.86
N SER A 257 -6.98 28.85 5.12
CA SER A 257 -8.30 29.22 5.65
C SER A 257 -8.31 30.60 6.33
N ALA A 258 -7.15 31.05 6.84
CA ALA A 258 -7.00 32.34 7.45
C ALA A 258 -5.53 32.83 7.36
N ILE A 259 -5.35 34.14 7.38
CA ILE A 259 -4.05 34.79 7.56
C ILE A 259 -4.12 35.56 8.89
N THR A 260 -3.09 35.39 9.73
CA THR A 260 -3.00 36.06 11.03
C THR A 260 -1.63 36.76 11.16
N HIS A 261 -1.61 37.88 11.89
CA HIS A 261 -0.41 38.67 12.12
C HIS A 261 -0.03 38.62 13.59
N HIS A 262 1.24 38.35 13.86
CA HIS A 262 1.75 38.20 15.20
C HIS A 262 2.96 39.10 15.44
N LYS A 263 3.14 39.54 16.67
CA LYS A 263 4.27 40.35 17.09
C LYS A 263 5.42 39.50 17.60
N LYS A 264 6.64 40.01 17.52
CA LYS A 264 7.77 39.39 18.18
C LYS A 264 7.43 39.08 19.64
N GLY A 265 7.65 37.83 20.06
CA GLY A 265 7.38 37.32 21.39
C GLY A 265 6.04 36.63 21.54
N ASP A 266 5.13 36.70 20.55
CA ASP A 266 3.89 35.92 20.55
C ASP A 266 4.16 34.44 20.47
N SER A 267 3.46 33.65 21.27
CA SER A 267 3.56 32.18 21.27
C SER A 267 2.42 31.57 20.48
N ILE A 268 2.74 30.53 19.69
CA ILE A 268 1.80 29.92 18.74
C ILE A 268 1.50 28.46 19.14
N SER A 269 0.22 28.10 19.10
CA SER A 269 -0.28 26.75 19.27
C SER A 269 -0.15 26.16 20.68
N TYR A 270 -0.59 24.90 20.84
CA TYR A 270 -0.58 24.17 22.10
C TYR A 270 0.82 24.02 22.69
N GLY A 271 0.92 24.28 24.00
CA GLY A 271 2.16 24.14 24.75
C GLY A 271 3.18 25.23 24.45
N ARG A 272 2.82 26.25 23.65
CA ARG A 272 3.67 27.42 23.35
C ARG A 272 5.08 27.00 22.91
N THR A 273 5.16 25.96 22.06
CA THR A 273 6.43 25.34 21.64
C THR A 273 7.16 26.16 20.57
N TRP A 274 6.51 27.16 20.01
CA TRP A 274 7.10 28.10 19.08
C TRP A 274 6.74 29.54 19.48
N THR A 275 7.72 30.41 19.41
CA THR A 275 7.56 31.84 19.73
C THR A 275 8.11 32.66 18.56
N ALA A 276 7.38 33.68 18.14
CA ALA A 276 7.78 34.56 17.06
C ALA A 276 9.06 35.34 17.41
N GLU A 277 10.13 35.16 16.64
CA GLU A 277 11.42 35.85 16.82
C GLU A 277 11.39 37.24 16.23
N ARG A 278 10.46 37.51 15.30
CA ARG A 278 10.17 38.78 14.63
C ARG A 278 8.67 38.95 14.46
N ASP A 279 8.20 40.11 14.06
CA ASP A 279 6.85 40.30 13.56
C ASP A 279 6.65 39.37 12.39
N CYS A 280 5.59 38.56 12.40
CA CYS A 280 5.39 37.50 11.42
C CYS A 280 3.93 37.40 10.95
N THR A 281 3.77 36.82 9.77
CA THR A 281 2.48 36.49 9.17
C THR A 281 2.35 34.97 9.10
N LEU A 282 1.26 34.44 9.65
CA LEU A 282 0.99 33.01 9.63
C LEU A 282 -0.24 32.70 8.77
N ALA A 283 -0.13 31.64 7.97
CA ALA A 283 -1.28 31.05 7.30
C ALA A 283 -1.80 29.88 8.14
N VAL A 284 -3.11 29.84 8.37
CA VAL A 284 -3.79 28.73 9.02
C VAL A 284 -4.25 27.75 7.96
N LEU A 285 -3.81 26.51 8.08
CA LEU A 285 -4.16 25.43 7.18
C LEU A 285 -5.12 24.45 7.88
N PRO A 286 -6.31 24.18 7.32
CA PRO A 286 -7.33 23.35 7.96
C PRO A 286 -7.06 21.85 7.71
N VAL A 287 -5.86 21.39 8.08
CA VAL A 287 -5.41 20.02 8.10
C VAL A 287 -4.66 19.74 9.40
N GLY A 288 -4.98 18.63 10.03
CA GLY A 288 -4.35 18.20 11.28
C GLY A 288 -4.30 16.68 11.43
N TYR A 289 -4.04 16.20 12.67
CA TYR A 289 -3.81 14.77 12.86
C TYR A 289 -5.09 13.92 12.68
N ALA A 290 -6.29 14.51 12.76
CA ALA A 290 -7.51 13.80 12.41
C ALA A 290 -7.71 13.64 10.89
N ASP A 291 -6.95 14.38 10.07
CA ASP A 291 -6.89 14.19 8.61
C ASP A 291 -5.78 13.22 8.20
N GLY A 292 -4.89 12.84 9.13
CA GLY A 292 -3.73 11.98 8.87
C GLY A 292 -2.39 12.72 8.92
N LEU A 293 -2.35 14.04 9.14
CA LEU A 293 -1.11 14.80 9.31
C LEU A 293 -0.54 14.57 10.70
N GLN A 294 0.44 13.67 10.82
CA GLN A 294 0.93 13.22 12.12
C GLN A 294 1.49 14.33 13.00
N ARG A 295 1.14 14.31 14.29
CA ARG A 295 1.53 15.33 15.28
C ARG A 295 3.04 15.36 15.55
N CYS A 296 3.78 14.26 15.34
CA CYS A 296 5.23 14.19 15.48
C CYS A 296 5.99 15.03 14.46
N LEU A 297 5.32 15.45 13.37
CA LEU A 297 5.86 16.37 12.35
C LEU A 297 5.86 17.84 12.82
N SER A 298 5.28 18.16 13.98
CA SER A 298 5.22 19.53 14.50
C SER A 298 6.61 20.18 14.55
N GLY A 299 6.77 21.35 13.88
CA GLY A 299 8.01 22.10 13.81
C GLY A 299 9.08 21.52 12.90
N LYS A 300 8.82 20.38 12.26
CA LYS A 300 9.74 19.72 11.32
C LYS A 300 9.23 19.77 9.87
N LEU A 301 7.91 19.86 9.71
CA LEU A 301 7.24 19.81 8.42
C LEU A 301 7.51 21.09 7.62
N GLU A 302 7.85 20.92 6.36
CA GLU A 302 7.73 21.94 5.32
C GLU A 302 6.62 21.51 4.33
N VAL A 303 5.96 22.48 3.72
CA VAL A 303 4.92 22.30 2.71
C VAL A 303 5.17 23.22 1.54
N LEU A 304 4.57 22.95 0.38
CA LEU A 304 4.72 23.84 -0.78
C LEU A 304 3.56 24.84 -0.85
N LEU A 305 3.89 26.12 -0.87
CA LEU A 305 2.94 27.23 -1.10
C LEU A 305 3.53 28.19 -2.16
N ARG A 306 2.79 28.44 -3.25
CA ARG A 306 3.22 29.35 -4.32
C ARG A 306 4.64 29.07 -4.83
N GLY A 307 5.00 27.79 -5.00
CA GLY A 307 6.32 27.36 -5.49
C GLY A 307 7.46 27.50 -4.48
N LYS A 308 7.17 27.77 -3.21
CA LYS A 308 8.19 27.87 -2.14
C LYS A 308 7.89 26.89 -1.02
N ARG A 309 8.92 26.29 -0.45
CA ARG A 309 8.81 25.51 0.78
C ARG A 309 8.63 26.44 1.99
N VAL A 310 7.61 26.14 2.80
CA VAL A 310 7.17 26.95 3.94
C VAL A 310 7.14 26.08 5.18
N LYS A 311 7.71 26.57 6.28
CA LYS A 311 7.79 25.85 7.54
C LYS A 311 6.45 25.84 8.28
N GLN A 312 6.07 24.68 8.81
CA GLN A 312 5.02 24.54 9.78
C GLN A 312 5.56 24.97 11.16
N VAL A 313 4.82 25.81 11.88
CA VAL A 313 5.22 26.36 13.17
C VAL A 313 4.22 26.02 14.29
N GLY A 314 4.73 25.87 15.49
CA GLY A 314 3.96 25.41 16.63
C GLY A 314 3.54 23.95 16.50
N ARG A 315 2.58 23.50 17.34
CA ARG A 315 2.09 22.11 17.27
C ARG A 315 1.00 21.96 16.23
N ILE A 316 1.03 20.85 15.47
CA ILE A 316 -0.09 20.40 14.66
C ILE A 316 -1.23 20.02 15.60
N CYS A 317 -2.42 20.61 15.35
CA CYS A 317 -3.63 20.39 16.12
C CYS A 317 -4.47 19.26 15.51
N MET A 318 -5.64 18.99 16.07
CA MET A 318 -6.56 17.97 15.54
C MET A 318 -6.99 18.27 14.12
N ASP A 319 -7.36 19.54 13.85
CA ASP A 319 -8.03 19.94 12.62
C ASP A 319 -7.29 21.01 11.82
N MET A 320 -6.17 21.53 12.33
CA MET A 320 -5.42 22.62 11.68
C MET A 320 -3.96 22.67 12.11
N CYS A 321 -3.15 23.36 11.31
CA CYS A 321 -1.79 23.74 11.62
C CYS A 321 -1.48 25.14 11.07
N MET A 322 -0.34 25.72 11.47
CA MET A 322 0.09 27.06 11.09
C MET A 322 1.38 26.99 10.30
N LEU A 323 1.49 27.84 9.28
CA LEU A 323 2.65 27.98 8.42
C LEU A 323 3.22 29.38 8.56
N ASP A 324 4.52 29.53 8.67
CA ASP A 324 5.17 30.86 8.61
C ASP A 324 5.29 31.30 7.14
N VAL A 325 4.44 32.26 6.77
CA VAL A 325 4.39 32.83 5.42
C VAL A 325 4.93 34.26 5.36
N THR A 326 5.70 34.67 6.37
CA THR A 326 6.25 36.03 6.48
C THR A 326 7.01 36.46 5.23
N ASP A 327 7.76 35.53 4.63
CA ASP A 327 8.56 35.78 3.43
C ASP A 327 7.80 35.46 2.12
N ILE A 328 6.46 35.33 2.18
CA ILE A 328 5.55 35.20 1.03
C ILE A 328 4.46 36.27 1.13
N PRO A 329 4.76 37.53 0.79
CA PRO A 329 3.84 38.66 1.03
C PRO A 329 2.49 38.54 0.32
N ASP A 330 2.43 37.78 -0.78
CA ASP A 330 1.21 37.56 -1.56
C ASP A 330 0.38 36.34 -1.07
N ALA A 331 0.80 35.68 0.02
CA ALA A 331 0.04 34.57 0.57
C ALA A 331 -1.38 35.02 0.99
N ALA A 332 -2.39 34.33 0.55
CA ALA A 332 -3.79 34.72 0.72
C ALA A 332 -4.69 33.54 1.11
N VAL A 333 -5.82 33.85 1.74
CA VAL A 333 -6.90 32.89 1.97
C VAL A 333 -7.35 32.30 0.64
N GLY A 334 -7.47 30.97 0.57
CA GLY A 334 -7.82 30.22 -0.63
C GLY A 334 -6.63 29.68 -1.43
N ASP A 335 -5.40 30.13 -1.13
CA ASP A 335 -4.20 29.55 -1.76
C ASP A 335 -4.11 28.05 -1.49
N VAL A 336 -3.72 27.30 -2.52
CA VAL A 336 -3.52 25.85 -2.42
C VAL A 336 -2.13 25.58 -1.86
N VAL A 337 -2.10 24.70 -0.87
CA VAL A 337 -0.87 24.19 -0.23
C VAL A 337 -0.75 22.71 -0.53
N THR A 338 0.41 22.27 -1.01
CA THR A 338 0.73 20.83 -1.14
C THR A 338 1.50 20.39 0.10
N VAL A 339 0.87 19.50 0.89
CA VAL A 339 1.46 18.94 2.11
C VAL A 339 2.52 17.89 1.77
N PHE A 340 2.20 16.99 0.83
CA PHE A 340 3.13 16.13 0.12
C PHE A 340 2.60 15.85 -1.30
N GLY A 341 3.49 15.54 -2.24
CA GLY A 341 3.13 15.31 -3.64
C GLY A 341 4.23 14.58 -4.41
N CYS A 342 4.30 14.84 -5.70
CA CYS A 342 5.25 14.16 -6.61
C CYS A 342 6.71 14.60 -6.40
N GLY A 343 6.96 15.77 -5.84
CA GLY A 343 8.31 16.33 -5.67
C GLY A 343 8.82 17.14 -6.86
N ASP A 344 8.32 16.92 -8.05
CA ASP A 344 8.78 17.58 -9.29
C ASP A 344 8.52 19.10 -9.29
N ASP A 345 7.47 19.53 -8.60
CA ASP A 345 7.13 20.94 -8.39
C ASP A 345 7.82 21.56 -7.15
N GLY A 346 8.70 20.81 -6.47
CA GLY A 346 9.35 21.19 -5.23
C GLY A 346 8.55 20.85 -3.96
N ALA A 347 7.38 20.21 -4.06
CA ALA A 347 6.63 19.71 -2.91
C ALA A 347 7.43 18.65 -2.14
N PRO A 348 7.25 18.52 -0.82
CA PRO A 348 7.79 17.39 -0.10
C PRO A 348 7.18 16.09 -0.63
N THR A 349 7.97 15.02 -0.66
CA THR A 349 7.48 13.68 -0.95
C THR A 349 6.97 13.00 0.32
N VAL A 350 6.12 11.99 0.17
CA VAL A 350 5.69 11.17 1.31
C VAL A 350 6.86 10.45 1.99
N ALA A 351 7.93 10.13 1.23
CA ALA A 351 9.16 9.54 1.77
C ALA A 351 9.92 10.52 2.66
N GLU A 352 10.04 11.80 2.25
CA GLU A 352 10.61 12.84 3.10
C GLU A 352 9.85 13.00 4.42
N LEU A 353 8.50 13.04 4.35
CA LEU A 353 7.68 13.15 5.55
C LEU A 353 7.81 11.93 6.46
N ALA A 354 7.88 10.72 5.89
CA ALA A 354 8.08 9.49 6.64
C ALA A 354 9.42 9.50 7.40
N ALA A 355 10.48 9.92 6.76
CA ALA A 355 11.80 10.07 7.40
C ALA A 355 11.75 11.08 8.58
N LEU A 356 11.10 12.24 8.39
CA LEU A 356 10.91 13.25 9.45
C LEU A 356 10.07 12.72 10.62
N ALA A 357 9.07 11.88 10.34
CA ALA A 357 8.20 11.28 11.34
C ALA A 357 8.84 10.06 12.05
N GLY A 358 9.92 9.51 11.52
CA GLY A 358 10.56 8.29 12.02
C GLY A 358 9.76 7.03 11.70
N THR A 359 9.12 7.00 10.53
CA THR A 359 8.29 5.89 10.05
C THR A 359 8.52 5.61 8.56
N ILE A 360 7.62 4.85 7.95
CA ILE A 360 7.67 4.44 6.54
C ILE A 360 6.53 5.07 5.72
N PRO A 361 6.69 5.27 4.39
CA PRO A 361 5.67 5.86 3.53
C PRO A 361 4.30 5.18 3.61
N TYR A 362 4.28 3.85 3.80
CA TYR A 362 3.04 3.07 3.95
C TYR A 362 2.12 3.62 5.06
N GLU A 363 2.70 3.94 6.22
CA GLU A 363 1.92 4.42 7.38
C GLU A 363 1.31 5.79 7.11
N LEU A 364 2.05 6.69 6.46
CA LEU A 364 1.54 8.02 6.12
C LEU A 364 0.43 7.96 5.09
N LEU A 365 0.59 7.17 4.03
CA LEU A 365 -0.42 7.00 2.98
C LEU A 365 -1.71 6.38 3.55
N CYS A 366 -1.59 5.26 4.28
CA CYS A 366 -2.73 4.62 4.95
C CYS A 366 -3.36 5.51 6.04
N GLY A 367 -2.60 6.44 6.59
CA GLY A 367 -3.03 7.38 7.62
C GLY A 367 -3.92 8.51 7.12
N VAL A 368 -3.96 8.78 5.80
CA VAL A 368 -4.89 9.77 5.23
C VAL A 368 -6.32 9.33 5.50
N SER A 369 -7.01 10.05 6.40
CA SER A 369 -8.29 9.61 6.95
C SER A 369 -9.43 9.67 5.93
N LEU A 370 -10.51 8.94 6.19
CA LEU A 370 -11.69 8.90 5.31
C LEU A 370 -12.44 10.25 5.25
N ARG A 371 -12.20 11.18 6.18
CA ARG A 371 -12.78 12.53 6.11
C ARG A 371 -12.08 13.44 5.08
N VAL A 372 -10.91 13.04 4.58
CA VAL A 372 -10.22 13.68 3.47
C VAL A 372 -10.74 13.07 2.16
N PRO A 373 -11.50 13.79 1.34
CA PRO A 373 -12.02 13.24 0.09
C PRO A 373 -10.89 12.95 -0.88
N ARG A 374 -11.02 11.85 -1.64
CA ARG A 374 -10.15 11.53 -2.78
C ARG A 374 -10.74 12.17 -4.02
N ILE A 375 -9.89 12.86 -4.77
CA ILE A 375 -10.25 13.50 -6.04
C ILE A 375 -9.38 12.89 -7.12
N TYR A 376 -10.01 12.11 -7.98
CA TYR A 376 -9.31 11.37 -9.04
C TYR A 376 -9.10 12.24 -10.26
N THR A 377 -7.90 12.18 -10.82
CA THR A 377 -7.49 12.89 -12.03
C THR A 377 -6.87 11.93 -13.05
N GLU A 378 -6.90 12.32 -14.32
CA GLU A 378 -6.27 11.55 -15.40
C GLU A 378 -4.83 12.04 -15.73
N ASN A 379 -4.39 13.11 -15.08
CA ASN A 379 -3.06 13.72 -15.29
C ASN A 379 -2.00 13.07 -14.40
#